data_6f9155ddac762bffd207f86d8b463119
#
_entry.id   6f9155ddac762bffd207f86d8b463119
#
_cell.length_a   1.000
_cell.length_b   1.000
_cell.length_c   1.000
_cell.angle_alpha   90.00
_cell.angle_beta   90.00
_cell.angle_gamma   90.00
#
_symmetry.space_group_name_H-M   'P 1'
#
loop_
_entity.id
_entity.type
_entity.pdbx_description
1 polymer ?
#
loop_
_entity_poly.entity_id
_entity_poly.type
_entity_poly.pdbx_seq_one_letter_code
_entity_poly.pdbx_strand_id
1 'polypeptide(L)'
;MHPFRKPLVAAAALLSLAACGPQEPTTTPEPAAVEDARTPAQREAERTPYELDAAFAKAAADFRVPASLLKAISYTETRFEMIRGESEFEGQQPAFGLMAVRDVATAARLAGVSEEAVRTQPEANIRGAAALLSALADELGVQREDLGAWAPAVVKLSGITHADAQANYVHSEVYGILRKGVVASTPEGHVAVSLMPTEVQAQWAKGSVRAMSADYAPAIWRPSPNYNSRPAGTDISMVVIHTCEGGYSGCWSWLSNSSAGASAHYVVNESGSEITQLVTEANRAWHVAASYSCSLNGSVMCGLNGVSVNNFSVGIEHGGYASQSSFPTGQIDTSAKLTCDITRDRTVVRDSYHIVAHGRLQPSTRTDPGPNWPWSTYISKVKSYCGDGVTTTGLVIDSSNTNNDTSKGYISVSANWISSAGTAGYYGSGYYYASTQPVSDAAVFHFYMPAAGTRSIDAWWTSGTNRSSAAPFIITDASGTNLATVYKNQQAGGGAWNLLGTWSFPAGWNKVQVSRWAPEGYVVMADAIRVR
;
A
#
# COMPACT_ATOMS: atom_id res chain seq x y z
N MET A 1 0.50 22.91 -67.07
CA MET A 1 -0.58 22.80 -68.07
C MET A 1 -1.89 22.45 -67.37
N HIS A 2 -2.79 23.36 -67.43
CA HIS A 2 -4.21 23.25 -67.05
C HIS A 2 -4.99 22.38 -68.08
N PRO A 3 -6.31 22.14 -67.95
CA PRO A 3 -7.28 22.19 -66.84
C PRO A 3 -8.48 21.17 -66.96
N PHE A 4 -9.55 21.50 -66.25
CA PHE A 4 -11.03 21.25 -66.48
C PHE A 4 -11.67 20.16 -65.63
N ARG A 5 -12.72 20.33 -64.94
CA ARG A 5 -13.88 21.23 -64.74
C ARG A 5 -14.99 20.33 -64.14
N LYS A 6 -15.70 20.87 -63.16
CA LYS A 6 -17.00 20.34 -62.66
C LYS A 6 -18.10 20.51 -63.71
N PRO A 7 -19.26 19.82 -63.51
CA PRO A 7 -20.43 20.66 -63.27
C PRO A 7 -21.34 20.22 -62.13
N LEU A 8 -21.97 21.24 -61.55
CA LEU A 8 -23.20 21.19 -60.76
C LEU A 8 -24.39 20.78 -61.66
N VAL A 9 -25.40 20.09 -61.07
CA VAL A 9 -26.80 20.20 -61.51
C VAL A 9 -27.69 20.29 -60.27
N ALA A 10 -28.59 21.25 -60.33
CA ALA A 10 -29.54 21.64 -59.29
C ALA A 10 -30.93 21.02 -59.47
N ALA A 11 -31.62 20.91 -58.35
CA ALA A 11 -33.04 21.12 -58.08
C ALA A 11 -34.13 20.37 -58.83
N ALA A 12 -35.06 19.82 -58.07
CA ALA A 12 -36.45 20.27 -58.10
C ALA A 12 -37.24 19.60 -56.95
N ALA A 13 -37.93 20.44 -56.21
CA ALA A 13 -38.90 20.05 -55.18
C ALA A 13 -40.21 19.64 -55.85
N LEU A 14 -40.83 18.59 -55.32
CA LEU A 14 -42.25 18.30 -55.54
C LEU A 14 -42.91 17.98 -54.19
N LEU A 15 -43.76 18.89 -53.74
CA LEU A 15 -44.73 18.66 -52.69
C LEU A 15 -45.82 17.70 -53.18
N SER A 16 -46.10 16.65 -52.41
CA SER A 16 -47.38 15.96 -52.45
C SER A 16 -47.92 15.73 -51.05
N LEU A 17 -49.04 16.34 -50.72
CA LEU A 17 -49.83 16.03 -49.53
C LEU A 17 -50.46 14.64 -49.70
N ALA A 18 -50.37 13.81 -48.66
CA ALA A 18 -51.28 12.69 -48.49
C ALA A 18 -51.49 12.39 -47.01
N ALA A 19 -52.71 12.54 -46.59
CA ALA A 19 -53.55 11.89 -45.59
C ALA A 19 -52.92 11.18 -44.35
N CYS A 20 -53.42 11.62 -43.17
CA CYS A 20 -53.33 10.96 -41.88
C CYS A 20 -54.00 9.57 -41.89
N GLY A 21 -53.23 8.52 -41.56
CA GLY A 21 -53.70 7.25 -41.05
C GLY A 21 -53.05 6.99 -39.69
N PRO A 22 -53.61 6.17 -38.77
CA PRO A 22 -53.07 5.96 -37.43
C PRO A 22 -51.74 5.24 -37.49
N GLN A 23 -50.73 5.83 -36.86
CA GLN A 23 -49.39 5.27 -36.71
C GLN A 23 -49.40 4.15 -35.63
N GLU A 24 -49.05 2.93 -36.03
CA GLU A 24 -48.66 1.89 -35.10
C GLU A 24 -47.36 2.31 -34.33
N PRO A 25 -47.16 1.90 -33.06
CA PRO A 25 -45.97 2.23 -32.31
C PRO A 25 -44.76 1.56 -32.95
N THR A 26 -43.84 2.33 -33.48
CA THR A 26 -42.53 1.86 -33.92
C THR A 26 -41.76 1.37 -32.70
N THR A 27 -41.59 0.06 -32.58
CA THR A 27 -40.62 -0.57 -31.68
C THR A 27 -39.23 -0.10 -32.11
N THR A 28 -38.58 0.69 -31.27
CA THR A 28 -37.14 0.97 -31.36
C THR A 28 -36.40 -0.38 -31.33
N PRO A 29 -35.50 -0.71 -32.27
CA PRO A 29 -34.72 -1.91 -32.18
C PRO A 29 -33.86 -1.83 -30.91
N GLU A 30 -33.96 -2.86 -30.08
CA GLU A 30 -33.09 -3.07 -28.94
C GLU A 30 -31.64 -3.03 -29.45
N PRO A 31 -30.72 -2.27 -28.80
CA PRO A 31 -29.32 -2.23 -29.24
C PRO A 31 -28.77 -3.65 -29.20
N ALA A 32 -28.25 -4.12 -30.32
CA ALA A 32 -27.60 -5.41 -30.41
C ALA A 32 -26.59 -5.54 -29.29
N ALA A 33 -26.68 -6.62 -28.51
CA ALA A 33 -25.72 -6.92 -27.44
C ALA A 33 -24.31 -6.85 -28.02
N VAL A 34 -23.51 -5.92 -27.52
CA VAL A 34 -22.09 -5.82 -27.89
C VAL A 34 -21.45 -7.11 -27.38
N GLU A 35 -21.06 -7.98 -28.29
CA GLU A 35 -20.39 -9.22 -27.96
C GLU A 35 -19.10 -8.89 -27.23
N ASP A 36 -18.97 -9.37 -26.00
CA ASP A 36 -17.83 -9.09 -25.14
C ASP A 36 -16.54 -9.67 -25.76
N ALA A 37 -15.72 -8.82 -26.35
CA ALA A 37 -14.48 -9.18 -27.05
C ALA A 37 -13.37 -9.70 -26.12
N ARG A 38 -13.59 -9.75 -24.79
CA ARG A 38 -12.63 -10.24 -23.83
C ARG A 38 -12.45 -11.75 -23.91
N THR A 39 -11.22 -12.21 -23.72
CA THR A 39 -10.92 -13.65 -23.65
C THR A 39 -11.54 -14.27 -22.39
N PRO A 40 -11.78 -15.60 -22.39
CA PRO A 40 -12.23 -16.29 -21.17
C PRO A 40 -11.36 -16.01 -19.95
N ALA A 41 -10.04 -15.91 -20.12
CA ALA A 41 -9.11 -15.57 -19.03
C ALA A 41 -9.28 -14.13 -18.54
N GLN A 42 -9.60 -13.17 -19.42
CA GLN A 42 -9.89 -11.78 -19.03
C GLN A 42 -11.23 -11.68 -18.31
N ARG A 43 -12.25 -12.44 -18.75
CA ARG A 43 -13.54 -12.51 -18.05
C ARG A 43 -13.41 -13.17 -16.69
N GLU A 44 -12.53 -14.16 -16.54
CA GLU A 44 -12.22 -14.83 -15.26
C GLU A 44 -11.52 -13.86 -14.29
N ALA A 45 -10.57 -13.05 -14.77
CA ALA A 45 -9.87 -12.05 -13.97
C ALA A 45 -10.78 -10.88 -13.51
N GLU A 46 -11.88 -10.66 -14.23
CA GLU A 46 -12.88 -9.61 -13.92
C GLU A 46 -14.15 -10.16 -13.24
N ARG A 47 -14.21 -11.47 -12.96
CA ARG A 47 -15.32 -12.04 -12.18
C ARG A 47 -15.44 -11.30 -10.87
N THR A 48 -16.59 -10.69 -10.70
CA THR A 48 -16.84 -9.89 -9.51
C THR A 48 -16.86 -10.77 -8.27
N PRO A 49 -16.27 -10.34 -7.18
CA PRO A 49 -16.16 -11.06 -5.91
C PRO A 49 -17.52 -11.48 -5.28
N TYR A 50 -18.65 -11.01 -5.79
CA TYR A 50 -19.98 -11.47 -5.38
C TYR A 50 -20.15 -13.00 -5.52
N GLU A 51 -19.47 -13.60 -6.49
CA GLU A 51 -19.50 -15.03 -6.69
C GLU A 51 -18.69 -15.78 -5.63
N LEU A 52 -17.72 -15.14 -4.99
CA LEU A 52 -16.87 -15.77 -3.98
C LEU A 52 -17.63 -16.11 -2.69
N ASP A 53 -18.54 -15.27 -2.22
CA ASP A 53 -19.36 -15.59 -1.04
C ASP A 53 -20.22 -16.84 -1.27
N ALA A 54 -20.80 -16.98 -2.46
CA ALA A 54 -21.56 -18.16 -2.84
C ALA A 54 -20.66 -19.39 -2.97
N ALA A 55 -19.45 -19.25 -3.54
CA ALA A 55 -18.48 -20.33 -3.67
C ALA A 55 -18.00 -20.84 -2.30
N PHE A 56 -17.69 -19.93 -1.37
CA PHE A 56 -17.36 -20.30 0.02
C PHE A 56 -18.51 -21.01 0.73
N ALA A 57 -19.73 -20.48 0.62
CA ALA A 57 -20.91 -21.11 1.23
C ALA A 57 -21.18 -22.50 0.65
N LYS A 58 -21.08 -22.66 -0.67
CA LYS A 58 -21.27 -23.95 -1.33
C LYS A 58 -20.20 -24.97 -0.92
N ALA A 59 -18.92 -24.61 -0.95
CA ALA A 59 -17.83 -25.50 -0.54
C ALA A 59 -17.95 -25.88 0.95
N ALA A 60 -18.31 -24.92 1.80
CA ALA A 60 -18.57 -25.17 3.22
C ALA A 60 -19.66 -26.22 3.44
N ALA A 61 -20.78 -26.11 2.74
CA ALA A 61 -21.87 -27.07 2.80
C ALA A 61 -21.48 -28.46 2.25
N ASP A 62 -20.84 -28.49 1.07
CA ASP A 62 -20.45 -29.73 0.41
C ASP A 62 -19.47 -30.56 1.26
N PHE A 63 -18.57 -29.93 1.99
CA PHE A 63 -17.50 -30.58 2.79
C PHE A 63 -17.67 -30.45 4.31
N ARG A 64 -18.77 -29.88 4.80
CA ARG A 64 -19.05 -29.67 6.22
C ARG A 64 -17.90 -28.94 6.95
N VAL A 65 -17.38 -27.88 6.34
CA VAL A 65 -16.36 -26.98 6.88
C VAL A 65 -17.00 -25.62 7.15
N PRO A 66 -16.69 -24.92 8.24
CA PRO A 66 -17.26 -23.60 8.47
C PRO A 66 -16.87 -22.60 7.38
N ALA A 67 -17.85 -21.95 6.75
CA ALA A 67 -17.59 -20.96 5.70
C ALA A 67 -16.73 -19.78 6.21
N SER A 68 -16.95 -19.36 7.47
CA SER A 68 -16.15 -18.34 8.13
C SER A 68 -14.67 -18.72 8.21
N LEU A 69 -14.39 -19.99 8.50
CA LEU A 69 -13.01 -20.51 8.58
C LEU A 69 -12.33 -20.50 7.21
N LEU A 70 -13.01 -20.94 6.15
CA LEU A 70 -12.49 -20.90 4.78
C LEU A 70 -12.17 -19.46 4.36
N LYS A 71 -13.07 -18.51 4.64
CA LYS A 71 -12.85 -17.08 4.37
C LYS A 71 -11.66 -16.51 5.17
N ALA A 72 -11.55 -16.88 6.45
CA ALA A 72 -10.44 -16.43 7.28
C ALA A 72 -9.09 -16.95 6.76
N ILE A 73 -9.01 -18.23 6.38
CA ILE A 73 -7.81 -18.83 5.78
C ILE A 73 -7.47 -18.13 4.46
N SER A 74 -8.44 -17.96 3.57
CA SER A 74 -8.22 -17.29 2.28
C SER A 74 -7.71 -15.86 2.45
N TYR A 75 -8.31 -15.10 3.35
CA TYR A 75 -7.84 -13.74 3.63
C TYR A 75 -6.44 -13.73 4.26
N THR A 76 -6.15 -14.64 5.17
CA THR A 76 -4.83 -14.76 5.80
C THR A 76 -3.76 -15.09 4.78
N GLU A 77 -4.01 -16.07 3.91
CA GLU A 77 -3.03 -16.55 2.93
C GLU A 77 -2.83 -15.56 1.77
N THR A 78 -3.92 -15.05 1.16
CA THR A 78 -3.85 -14.40 -0.15
C THR A 78 -4.61 -13.08 -0.26
N ARG A 79 -5.33 -12.65 0.77
CA ARG A 79 -6.27 -11.50 0.70
C ARG A 79 -7.39 -11.68 -0.33
N PHE A 80 -7.78 -12.92 -0.60
CA PHE A 80 -8.71 -13.35 -1.65
C PHE A 80 -8.16 -13.15 -3.08
N GLU A 81 -6.87 -13.04 -3.27
CA GLU A 81 -6.26 -12.95 -4.60
C GLU A 81 -5.88 -14.32 -5.14
N MET A 82 -5.99 -14.50 -6.47
CA MET A 82 -5.59 -15.72 -7.16
C MET A 82 -4.09 -15.73 -7.41
N ILE A 83 -3.32 -16.47 -6.60
CA ILE A 83 -1.87 -16.65 -6.76
C ILE A 83 -1.54 -17.80 -7.72
N ARG A 84 -0.36 -17.73 -8.37
CA ARG A 84 -0.03 -18.59 -9.53
C ARG A 84 1.05 -19.61 -9.26
N GLY A 85 1.46 -19.82 -8.03
CA GLY A 85 2.46 -20.81 -7.67
C GLY A 85 3.89 -20.30 -7.81
N GLU A 86 4.12 -19.01 -7.72
CA GLU A 86 5.43 -18.42 -7.59
C GLU A 86 6.07 -18.86 -6.26
N SER A 87 7.38 -19.04 -6.24
CA SER A 87 8.14 -19.47 -5.07
C SER A 87 9.38 -18.60 -4.93
N GLU A 88 9.57 -17.99 -3.76
CA GLU A 88 10.77 -17.18 -3.47
C GLU A 88 11.97 -18.06 -3.16
N PHE A 89 11.75 -19.18 -2.49
CA PHE A 89 12.86 -20.01 -1.99
C PHE A 89 12.91 -21.36 -2.70
N GLU A 90 14.13 -21.82 -2.99
CA GLU A 90 14.34 -23.17 -3.49
C GLU A 90 13.83 -24.21 -2.48
N GLY A 91 13.08 -25.21 -2.96
CA GLY A 91 12.47 -26.25 -2.12
C GLY A 91 11.17 -25.83 -1.43
N GLN A 92 10.75 -24.58 -1.50
CA GLN A 92 9.43 -24.17 -1.06
C GLN A 92 8.36 -24.74 -2.01
N GLN A 93 7.32 -25.36 -1.45
CA GLN A 93 6.21 -25.85 -2.25
C GLN A 93 5.37 -24.69 -2.79
N PRO A 94 5.16 -24.60 -4.12
CA PRO A 94 4.35 -23.56 -4.70
C PRO A 94 2.89 -23.63 -4.21
N ALA A 95 2.27 -22.48 -3.98
CA ALA A 95 0.90 -22.33 -3.53
C ALA A 95 0.03 -21.72 -4.63
N PHE A 96 -1.21 -22.20 -4.80
CA PHE A 96 -2.07 -21.79 -5.90
C PHE A 96 -3.44 -21.32 -5.44
N GLY A 97 -3.95 -20.31 -6.12
CA GLY A 97 -5.32 -19.83 -5.98
C GLY A 97 -5.58 -19.05 -4.68
N LEU A 98 -6.84 -18.75 -4.45
CA LEU A 98 -7.32 -17.97 -3.29
C LEU A 98 -6.96 -18.59 -1.93
N MET A 99 -6.89 -19.91 -1.88
CA MET A 99 -6.68 -20.68 -0.65
C MET A 99 -5.22 -21.11 -0.47
N ALA A 100 -4.30 -20.62 -1.30
CA ALA A 100 -2.89 -21.00 -1.30
C ALA A 100 -2.68 -22.53 -1.26
N VAL A 101 -3.40 -23.27 -2.09
CA VAL A 101 -3.36 -24.74 -2.10
C VAL A 101 -1.98 -25.22 -2.56
N ARG A 102 -1.29 -25.98 -1.70
CA ARG A 102 0.04 -26.56 -1.98
C ARG A 102 -0.07 -27.99 -2.51
N ASP A 103 -0.90 -28.84 -1.90
CA ASP A 103 -1.16 -30.20 -2.41
C ASP A 103 -2.34 -30.21 -3.40
N VAL A 104 -2.07 -29.69 -4.60
CA VAL A 104 -3.07 -29.55 -5.66
C VAL A 104 -3.63 -30.91 -6.10
N ALA A 105 -2.79 -31.94 -6.17
CA ALA A 105 -3.20 -33.28 -6.63
C ALA A 105 -4.23 -33.92 -5.66
N THR A 106 -3.95 -33.85 -4.35
CA THR A 106 -4.90 -34.38 -3.35
C THR A 106 -6.17 -33.53 -3.29
N ALA A 107 -6.04 -32.18 -3.37
CA ALA A 107 -7.19 -31.27 -3.41
C ALA A 107 -8.12 -31.58 -4.59
N ALA A 108 -7.57 -31.72 -5.78
CA ALA A 108 -8.31 -32.02 -7.00
C ALA A 108 -9.05 -33.38 -6.90
N ARG A 109 -8.35 -34.40 -6.45
CA ARG A 109 -8.91 -35.75 -6.27
C ARG A 109 -10.06 -35.73 -5.24
N LEU A 110 -9.89 -35.13 -4.09
CA LEU A 110 -10.90 -35.06 -3.03
C LEU A 110 -12.12 -34.23 -3.43
N ALA A 111 -11.88 -33.14 -4.16
CA ALA A 111 -12.94 -32.24 -4.61
C ALA A 111 -13.67 -32.71 -5.88
N GLY A 112 -13.12 -33.72 -6.58
CA GLY A 112 -13.69 -34.22 -7.86
C GLY A 112 -13.56 -33.20 -9.01
N VAL A 113 -12.46 -32.44 -9.04
CA VAL A 113 -12.13 -31.43 -10.07
C VAL A 113 -10.75 -31.73 -10.68
N SER A 114 -10.39 -31.06 -11.78
CA SER A 114 -9.03 -31.16 -12.33
C SER A 114 -8.01 -30.37 -11.52
N GLU A 115 -6.74 -30.78 -11.54
CA GLU A 115 -5.65 -30.02 -10.93
C GLU A 115 -5.52 -28.60 -11.53
N GLU A 116 -5.71 -28.49 -12.85
CA GLU A 116 -5.69 -27.20 -13.54
C GLU A 116 -6.80 -26.28 -13.03
N ALA A 117 -8.00 -26.82 -12.79
CA ALA A 117 -9.09 -26.03 -12.21
C ALA A 117 -8.74 -25.55 -10.78
N VAL A 118 -8.11 -26.40 -9.96
CA VAL A 118 -7.64 -25.98 -8.61
C VAL A 118 -6.61 -24.85 -8.70
N ARG A 119 -5.75 -24.86 -9.71
CA ARG A 119 -4.72 -23.79 -9.88
C ARG A 119 -5.30 -22.49 -10.41
N THR A 120 -6.34 -22.53 -11.25
CA THR A 120 -6.72 -21.38 -12.08
C THR A 120 -8.14 -20.87 -11.87
N GLN A 121 -9.01 -21.66 -11.21
CA GLN A 121 -10.43 -21.31 -11.03
C GLN A 121 -10.77 -21.11 -9.55
N PRO A 122 -11.30 -19.95 -9.17
CA PRO A 122 -11.59 -19.59 -7.78
C PRO A 122 -12.47 -20.64 -7.06
N GLU A 123 -13.57 -21.05 -7.67
CA GLU A 123 -14.51 -22.00 -7.07
C GLU A 123 -13.90 -23.39 -6.89
N ALA A 124 -13.13 -23.86 -7.86
CA ALA A 124 -12.45 -25.15 -7.78
C ALA A 124 -11.33 -25.13 -6.73
N ASN A 125 -10.65 -23.99 -6.57
CA ASN A 125 -9.62 -23.79 -5.57
C ASN A 125 -10.20 -23.79 -4.15
N ILE A 126 -11.29 -23.03 -3.91
CA ILE A 126 -12.02 -23.03 -2.63
C ILE A 126 -12.54 -24.43 -2.31
N ARG A 127 -13.13 -25.10 -3.30
CA ARG A 127 -13.64 -26.47 -3.16
C ARG A 127 -12.53 -27.46 -2.81
N GLY A 128 -11.37 -27.37 -3.47
CA GLY A 128 -10.20 -28.21 -3.20
C GLY A 128 -9.66 -28.03 -1.78
N ALA A 129 -9.51 -26.79 -1.32
CA ALA A 129 -9.08 -26.48 0.03
C ALA A 129 -10.09 -26.95 1.09
N ALA A 130 -11.40 -26.77 0.84
CA ALA A 130 -12.45 -27.25 1.73
C ALA A 130 -12.42 -28.79 1.85
N ALA A 131 -12.19 -29.49 0.74
CA ALA A 131 -12.06 -30.95 0.72
C ALA A 131 -10.83 -31.44 1.51
N LEU A 132 -9.68 -30.76 1.35
CA LEU A 132 -8.46 -31.03 2.14
C LEU A 132 -8.73 -30.82 3.64
N LEU A 133 -9.28 -29.66 4.00
CA LEU A 133 -9.55 -29.31 5.40
C LEU A 133 -10.56 -30.28 6.03
N SER A 134 -11.57 -30.72 5.28
CA SER A 134 -12.51 -31.74 5.72
C SER A 134 -11.83 -33.10 5.97
N ALA A 135 -10.95 -33.54 5.06
CA ALA A 135 -10.22 -34.78 5.24
C ALA A 135 -9.29 -34.73 6.47
N LEU A 136 -8.61 -33.60 6.68
CA LEU A 136 -7.80 -33.37 7.87
C LEU A 136 -8.64 -33.36 9.16
N ALA A 137 -9.85 -32.80 9.11
CA ALA A 137 -10.76 -32.83 10.25
C ALA A 137 -11.22 -34.26 10.61
N ASP A 138 -11.48 -35.11 9.62
CA ASP A 138 -11.80 -36.52 9.84
C ASP A 138 -10.59 -37.28 10.42
N GLU A 139 -9.39 -37.05 9.87
CA GLU A 139 -8.14 -37.66 10.36
C GLU A 139 -7.83 -37.30 11.83
N LEU A 140 -8.08 -36.02 12.18
CA LEU A 140 -7.78 -35.48 13.51
C LEU A 140 -8.93 -35.59 14.50
N GLY A 141 -10.08 -36.10 14.10
CA GLY A 141 -11.26 -36.21 14.98
C GLY A 141 -11.84 -34.87 15.42
N VAL A 142 -11.81 -33.87 14.54
CA VAL A 142 -12.28 -32.50 14.85
C VAL A 142 -13.78 -32.49 15.16
N GLN A 143 -14.15 -31.85 16.26
CA GLN A 143 -15.55 -31.56 16.61
C GLN A 143 -16.03 -30.42 15.71
N ARG A 144 -16.72 -30.74 14.60
CA ARG A 144 -16.98 -29.83 13.48
C ARG A 144 -17.86 -28.63 13.84
N GLU A 145 -18.70 -28.76 14.87
CA GLU A 145 -19.60 -27.71 15.38
C GLU A 145 -18.85 -26.68 16.23
N ASP A 146 -17.69 -27.02 16.75
CA ASP A 146 -16.85 -26.12 17.53
C ASP A 146 -15.77 -25.50 16.63
N LEU A 147 -15.94 -24.24 16.27
CA LEU A 147 -15.01 -23.50 15.42
C LEU A 147 -13.59 -23.46 15.99
N GLY A 148 -13.43 -23.46 17.33
CA GLY A 148 -12.12 -23.51 17.98
C GLY A 148 -11.39 -24.82 17.81
N ALA A 149 -12.12 -25.92 17.68
CA ALA A 149 -11.57 -27.26 17.52
C ALA A 149 -10.91 -27.51 16.14
N TRP A 150 -11.12 -26.62 15.18
CA TRP A 150 -10.51 -26.72 13.84
C TRP A 150 -9.02 -26.33 13.81
N ALA A 151 -8.49 -25.75 14.87
CA ALA A 151 -7.11 -25.25 14.90
C ALA A 151 -6.05 -26.30 14.50
N PRO A 152 -6.09 -27.57 14.94
CA PRO A 152 -5.15 -28.60 14.49
C PRO A 152 -5.19 -28.84 12.98
N ALA A 153 -6.39 -28.87 12.38
CA ALA A 153 -6.56 -29.07 10.94
C ALA A 153 -6.04 -27.84 10.14
N VAL A 154 -6.27 -26.62 10.65
CA VAL A 154 -5.74 -25.39 10.08
C VAL A 154 -4.22 -25.38 10.07
N VAL A 155 -3.58 -25.76 11.19
CA VAL A 155 -2.12 -25.89 11.26
C VAL A 155 -1.60 -26.90 10.26
N LYS A 156 -2.21 -28.08 10.19
CA LYS A 156 -1.77 -29.15 9.28
C LYS A 156 -1.92 -28.74 7.81
N LEU A 157 -3.00 -28.04 7.48
CA LEU A 157 -3.22 -27.50 6.13
C LEU A 157 -2.15 -26.48 5.72
N SER A 158 -1.70 -25.62 6.63
CA SER A 158 -0.70 -24.58 6.36
C SER A 158 0.69 -25.13 6.02
N GLY A 159 1.00 -26.35 6.47
CA GLY A 159 2.33 -26.94 6.34
C GLY A 159 3.42 -26.31 7.22
N ILE A 160 3.07 -25.39 8.12
CA ILE A 160 4.00 -24.73 9.04
C ILE A 160 4.51 -25.76 10.06
N THR A 161 5.84 -25.86 10.23
CA THR A 161 6.47 -26.86 11.11
C THR A 161 6.97 -26.30 12.43
N HIS A 162 7.31 -25.00 12.51
CA HIS A 162 7.83 -24.36 13.70
C HIS A 162 6.70 -24.06 14.70
N ALA A 163 6.79 -24.54 15.95
CA ALA A 163 5.71 -24.45 16.94
C ALA A 163 5.21 -23.02 17.21
N ASP A 164 6.13 -22.05 17.37
CA ASP A 164 5.74 -20.64 17.58
C ASP A 164 5.10 -20.02 16.33
N ALA A 165 5.51 -20.45 15.12
CA ALA A 165 4.87 -20.03 13.88
C ALA A 165 3.45 -20.59 13.77
N GLN A 166 3.25 -21.86 14.13
CA GLN A 166 1.93 -22.48 14.21
C GLN A 166 1.02 -21.71 15.17
N ALA A 167 1.55 -21.38 16.35
CA ALA A 167 0.81 -20.62 17.36
C ALA A 167 0.44 -19.21 16.84
N ASN A 168 1.37 -18.51 16.20
CA ASN A 168 1.10 -17.18 15.62
C ASN A 168 0.10 -17.26 14.46
N TYR A 169 0.28 -18.21 13.54
CA TYR A 169 -0.63 -18.43 12.42
C TYR A 169 -2.07 -18.69 12.90
N VAL A 170 -2.22 -19.56 13.89
CA VAL A 170 -3.54 -19.86 14.46
C VAL A 170 -4.09 -18.66 15.22
N HIS A 171 -3.43 -18.23 16.30
CA HIS A 171 -4.03 -17.27 17.24
C HIS A 171 -4.10 -15.84 16.72
N SER A 172 -3.07 -15.37 16.00
CA SER A 172 -2.96 -13.98 15.56
C SER A 172 -3.49 -13.77 14.14
N GLU A 173 -3.22 -14.69 13.23
CA GLU A 173 -3.58 -14.56 11.83
C GLU A 173 -4.99 -15.13 11.59
N VAL A 174 -5.18 -16.45 11.43
CA VAL A 174 -6.48 -17.02 11.04
C VAL A 174 -7.59 -16.70 12.06
N TYR A 175 -7.38 -17.03 13.33
CA TYR A 175 -8.40 -16.76 14.36
C TYR A 175 -8.46 -15.28 14.76
N GLY A 176 -7.41 -14.53 14.51
CA GLY A 176 -7.41 -13.07 14.59
C GLY A 176 -8.37 -12.45 13.59
N ILE A 177 -8.35 -12.93 12.34
CA ILE A 177 -9.28 -12.51 11.27
C ILE A 177 -10.72 -12.95 11.59
N LEU A 178 -10.93 -14.15 12.13
CA LEU A 178 -12.27 -14.58 12.57
C LEU A 178 -12.86 -13.63 13.63
N ARG A 179 -12.09 -13.23 14.62
CA ARG A 179 -12.55 -12.30 15.67
C ARG A 179 -12.76 -10.88 15.18
N LYS A 180 -11.90 -10.41 14.29
CA LYS A 180 -11.95 -9.05 13.75
C LYS A 180 -13.02 -8.87 12.68
N GLY A 181 -13.29 -9.93 11.92
CA GLY A 181 -14.05 -9.85 10.69
C GLY A 181 -13.29 -9.14 9.58
N VAL A 182 -13.77 -9.27 8.36
CA VAL A 182 -13.24 -8.55 7.21
C VAL A 182 -14.35 -8.32 6.17
N VAL A 183 -14.31 -7.17 5.52
CA VAL A 183 -15.11 -6.88 4.34
C VAL A 183 -14.14 -6.52 3.22
N ALA A 184 -14.14 -7.32 2.16
CA ALA A 184 -13.43 -7.02 0.94
C ALA A 184 -14.41 -6.41 -0.06
N SER A 185 -14.01 -5.34 -0.75
CA SER A 185 -14.84 -4.65 -1.75
C SER A 185 -14.14 -4.63 -3.10
N THR A 186 -14.92 -4.61 -4.19
CA THR A 186 -14.40 -4.37 -5.54
C THR A 186 -13.89 -2.92 -5.66
N PRO A 187 -13.12 -2.60 -6.71
CA PRO A 187 -12.73 -1.22 -7.01
C PRO A 187 -13.93 -0.26 -7.13
N GLU A 188 -15.10 -0.76 -7.55
CA GLU A 188 -16.35 -0.01 -7.66
C GLU A 188 -17.09 0.15 -6.33
N GLY A 189 -16.56 -0.44 -5.23
CA GLY A 189 -17.09 -0.31 -3.89
C GLY A 189 -18.21 -1.31 -3.52
N HIS A 190 -18.49 -2.31 -4.36
CA HIS A 190 -19.42 -3.39 -4.01
C HIS A 190 -18.76 -4.40 -3.05
N VAL A 191 -19.52 -4.89 -2.06
CA VAL A 191 -19.03 -5.92 -1.13
C VAL A 191 -18.78 -7.21 -1.87
N ALA A 192 -17.56 -7.66 -1.82
CA ALA A 192 -17.05 -8.82 -2.52
C ALA A 192 -17.15 -10.10 -1.69
N VAL A 193 -16.56 -10.04 -0.52
CA VAL A 193 -16.58 -11.10 0.50
C VAL A 193 -16.85 -10.44 1.84
N SER A 194 -17.74 -11.00 2.62
CA SER A 194 -18.01 -10.56 3.99
C SER A 194 -17.76 -11.70 4.98
N LEU A 195 -16.90 -11.43 5.94
CA LEU A 195 -16.68 -12.27 7.12
C LEU A 195 -17.06 -11.46 8.35
N MET A 196 -18.17 -11.82 8.98
CA MET A 196 -18.62 -11.17 10.20
C MET A 196 -17.73 -11.55 11.38
N PRO A 197 -17.43 -10.61 12.30
CA PRO A 197 -16.70 -10.91 13.52
C PRO A 197 -17.37 -12.05 14.30
N THR A 198 -16.54 -12.98 14.77
CA THR A 198 -17.01 -14.14 15.54
C THR A 198 -16.14 -14.31 16.77
N GLU A 199 -16.75 -14.30 17.96
CA GLU A 199 -16.05 -14.61 19.21
C GLU A 199 -15.65 -16.09 19.23
N VAL A 200 -14.35 -16.34 19.13
CA VAL A 200 -13.80 -17.69 19.07
C VAL A 200 -12.41 -17.74 19.66
N GLN A 201 -12.10 -18.81 20.38
CA GLN A 201 -10.77 -19.15 20.87
C GLN A 201 -10.29 -20.42 20.16
N ALA A 202 -9.11 -20.35 19.55
CA ALA A 202 -8.49 -21.51 18.94
C ALA A 202 -8.05 -22.52 20.01
N GLN A 203 -8.38 -23.78 19.82
CA GLN A 203 -7.87 -24.88 20.66
C GLN A 203 -6.50 -25.32 20.17
N TRP A 204 -5.51 -24.49 20.46
CA TRP A 204 -4.10 -24.70 20.10
C TRP A 204 -3.19 -24.17 21.20
N ALA A 205 -2.00 -24.77 21.32
CA ALA A 205 -1.00 -24.29 22.27
C ALA A 205 -0.59 -22.84 21.94
N LYS A 206 -0.41 -22.02 22.96
CA LYS A 206 0.16 -20.68 22.80
C LYS A 206 1.68 -20.80 22.56
N GLY A 207 2.22 -19.90 21.73
CA GLY A 207 3.65 -19.83 21.49
C GLY A 207 4.46 -19.48 22.76
N SER A 208 5.77 -19.65 22.67
CA SER A 208 6.69 -19.34 23.75
C SER A 208 6.82 -17.83 24.00
N VAL A 209 7.51 -17.47 25.09
CA VAL A 209 7.85 -16.07 25.38
C VAL A 209 8.80 -15.54 24.30
N ARG A 210 8.47 -14.40 23.73
CA ARG A 210 9.21 -13.78 22.62
C ARG A 210 10.48 -13.10 23.10
N ALA A 211 11.62 -13.42 22.45
CA ALA A 211 12.87 -12.70 22.66
C ALA A 211 12.91 -11.43 21.81
N MET A 212 13.54 -10.37 22.34
CA MET A 212 13.79 -9.13 21.59
C MET A 212 14.95 -9.31 20.63
N SER A 213 14.94 -8.57 19.52
CA SER A 213 16.01 -8.53 18.54
C SER A 213 17.28 -7.88 19.10
N ALA A 214 18.44 -8.27 18.56
CA ALA A 214 19.72 -7.67 18.88
C ALA A 214 19.97 -6.34 18.12
N ASP A 215 19.44 -6.19 16.89
CA ASP A 215 19.73 -5.03 16.03
C ASP A 215 18.55 -4.03 16.01
N TYR A 216 17.31 -4.50 15.83
CA TYR A 216 16.12 -3.65 15.79
C TYR A 216 15.17 -3.98 16.93
N ALA A 217 15.14 -3.16 17.97
CA ALA A 217 14.41 -3.42 19.21
C ALA A 217 12.92 -3.81 19.06
N PRO A 218 12.13 -3.28 18.09
CA PRO A 218 10.75 -3.71 17.89
C PRO A 218 10.61 -5.11 17.29
N ALA A 219 11.67 -5.71 16.71
CA ALA A 219 11.62 -7.04 16.12
C ALA A 219 11.71 -8.16 17.17
N ILE A 220 11.16 -9.30 16.82
CA ILE A 220 11.23 -10.52 17.63
C ILE A 220 12.35 -11.40 17.08
N TRP A 221 13.26 -11.82 17.96
CA TRP A 221 14.36 -12.67 17.58
C TRP A 221 13.92 -14.13 17.41
N ARG A 222 14.06 -14.65 16.18
CA ARG A 222 13.79 -16.05 15.80
C ARG A 222 14.90 -16.56 14.89
N PRO A 223 16.05 -17.00 15.46
CA PRO A 223 17.26 -17.20 14.69
C PRO A 223 17.15 -18.25 13.60
N SER A 224 17.68 -17.94 12.43
CA SER A 224 17.93 -18.88 11.35
C SER A 224 19.32 -19.50 11.49
N PRO A 225 19.53 -20.78 11.17
CA PRO A 225 20.86 -21.36 11.06
C PRO A 225 21.54 -21.08 9.72
N ASN A 226 20.83 -20.49 8.76
CA ASN A 226 21.26 -20.34 7.36
C ASN A 226 21.98 -18.99 7.16
N TYR A 227 23.17 -18.83 7.70
CA TYR A 227 23.99 -17.63 7.54
C TYR A 227 25.47 -17.95 7.69
N ASN A 228 26.31 -17.01 7.33
CA ASN A 228 27.74 -17.02 7.64
C ASN A 228 28.25 -15.60 7.90
N SER A 229 29.52 -15.48 8.29
CA SER A 229 30.14 -14.16 8.47
C SER A 229 30.24 -13.41 7.15
N ARG A 230 30.10 -12.08 7.19
CA ARG A 230 30.44 -11.23 6.05
C ARG A 230 31.97 -11.28 5.81
N PRO A 231 32.43 -11.15 4.56
CA PRO A 231 33.84 -10.97 4.28
C PRO A 231 34.42 -9.77 5.04
N ALA A 232 35.62 -9.91 5.56
CA ALA A 232 36.29 -8.83 6.29
C ALA A 232 36.39 -7.54 5.45
N GLY A 233 36.09 -6.39 6.04
CA GLY A 233 36.14 -5.10 5.38
C GLY A 233 34.95 -4.82 4.43
N THR A 234 33.89 -5.63 4.48
CA THR A 234 32.67 -5.36 3.71
C THR A 234 31.69 -4.53 4.51
N ASP A 235 31.41 -3.33 4.05
CA ASP A 235 30.37 -2.47 4.61
C ASP A 235 28.99 -2.82 4.02
N ILE A 236 27.95 -2.71 4.83
CA ILE A 236 26.56 -2.80 4.36
C ILE A 236 26.24 -1.51 3.62
N SER A 237 25.89 -1.62 2.35
CA SER A 237 25.63 -0.47 1.47
C SER A 237 24.32 -0.60 0.69
N MET A 238 23.51 -1.64 0.96
CA MET A 238 22.27 -1.89 0.25
C MET A 238 21.22 -2.55 1.17
N VAL A 239 19.95 -2.20 0.96
CA VAL A 239 18.79 -2.93 1.49
C VAL A 239 18.02 -3.52 0.32
N VAL A 240 17.71 -4.82 0.39
CA VAL A 240 16.94 -5.53 -0.63
C VAL A 240 15.56 -5.86 -0.08
N ILE A 241 14.54 -5.49 -0.84
CA ILE A 241 13.14 -5.70 -0.51
C ILE A 241 12.64 -6.93 -1.25
N HIS A 242 12.04 -7.85 -0.49
CA HIS A 242 11.49 -9.13 -0.96
C HIS A 242 10.02 -9.27 -0.59
N THR A 243 9.34 -10.22 -1.25
CA THR A 243 8.09 -10.83 -0.78
C THR A 243 8.26 -12.33 -0.61
N CYS A 244 7.68 -12.87 0.45
CA CYS A 244 7.83 -14.27 0.86
C CYS A 244 7.24 -15.30 -0.12
N GLU A 245 6.45 -14.87 -1.11
CA GLU A 245 5.55 -15.71 -1.90
C GLU A 245 4.74 -16.65 -0.97
N GLY A 246 4.23 -16.06 0.11
CA GLY A 246 3.50 -16.74 1.19
C GLY A 246 3.22 -15.83 2.38
N GLY A 247 2.42 -16.34 3.33
CA GLY A 247 2.11 -15.65 4.57
C GLY A 247 3.30 -15.56 5.53
N TYR A 248 3.28 -14.53 6.39
CA TYR A 248 4.35 -14.20 7.34
C TYR A 248 4.85 -15.38 8.18
N SER A 249 3.93 -16.12 8.86
CA SER A 249 4.32 -17.22 9.74
C SER A 249 4.96 -18.39 8.98
N GLY A 250 4.47 -18.69 7.78
CA GLY A 250 5.07 -19.69 6.90
C GLY A 250 6.47 -19.29 6.45
N CYS A 251 6.65 -18.02 6.10
CA CYS A 251 7.90 -17.44 5.63
C CYS A 251 9.01 -17.56 6.69
N TRP A 252 8.83 -16.99 7.86
CA TRP A 252 9.89 -17.03 8.86
C TRP A 252 10.11 -18.43 9.42
N SER A 253 9.05 -19.29 9.48
CA SER A 253 9.19 -20.70 9.86
C SER A 253 10.09 -21.45 8.88
N TRP A 254 9.88 -21.25 7.57
CA TRP A 254 10.74 -21.85 6.55
C TRP A 254 12.18 -21.37 6.65
N LEU A 255 12.39 -20.07 6.73
CA LEU A 255 13.73 -19.46 6.79
C LEU A 255 14.49 -19.79 8.09
N SER A 256 13.79 -20.20 9.14
CA SER A 256 14.39 -20.70 10.39
C SER A 256 14.75 -22.19 10.31
N ASN A 257 14.41 -22.88 9.22
CA ASN A 257 14.73 -24.30 9.04
C ASN A 257 16.06 -24.43 8.28
N SER A 258 16.93 -25.32 8.76
CA SER A 258 18.21 -25.61 8.07
C SER A 258 18.01 -26.17 6.66
N SER A 259 16.90 -26.82 6.39
CA SER A 259 16.56 -27.35 5.07
C SER A 259 16.23 -26.28 4.04
N ALA A 260 15.96 -25.03 4.45
CA ALA A 260 15.66 -23.95 3.53
C ALA A 260 16.86 -23.56 2.66
N GLY A 261 18.10 -23.70 3.19
CA GLY A 261 19.29 -23.26 2.47
C GLY A 261 19.30 -21.76 2.12
N ALA A 262 18.34 -21.02 2.67
CA ALA A 262 18.12 -19.59 2.47
C ALA A 262 17.76 -18.92 3.80
N SER A 263 17.92 -17.59 3.88
CA SER A 263 17.49 -16.77 5.01
C SER A 263 17.35 -15.31 4.60
N ALA A 264 16.69 -14.52 5.41
CA ALA A 264 16.72 -13.06 5.35
C ALA A 264 17.14 -12.49 6.71
N HIS A 265 17.41 -11.19 6.79
CA HIS A 265 17.67 -10.57 8.09
C HIS A 265 16.37 -10.34 8.85
N TYR A 266 15.34 -9.89 8.14
CA TYR A 266 14.05 -9.56 8.72
C TYR A 266 12.89 -10.10 7.89
N VAL A 267 11.75 -10.33 8.55
CA VAL A 267 10.46 -10.61 7.93
C VAL A 267 9.42 -9.68 8.57
N VAL A 268 8.68 -8.94 7.76
CA VAL A 268 7.60 -8.02 8.18
C VAL A 268 6.26 -8.66 7.86
N ASN A 269 5.33 -8.68 8.83
CA ASN A 269 4.02 -9.24 8.58
C ASN A 269 3.13 -8.33 7.73
N GLU A 270 2.05 -8.86 7.20
CA GLU A 270 1.15 -8.18 6.25
C GLU A 270 0.47 -6.95 6.85
N SER A 271 0.22 -6.93 8.15
CA SER A 271 -0.41 -5.78 8.82
C SER A 271 0.61 -4.73 9.29
N GLY A 272 1.90 -5.06 9.31
CA GLY A 272 2.94 -4.24 9.91
C GLY A 272 2.98 -4.29 11.44
N SER A 273 2.18 -5.16 12.08
CA SER A 273 2.11 -5.23 13.54
C SER A 273 3.25 -6.03 14.19
N GLU A 274 3.98 -6.80 13.40
CA GLU A 274 5.08 -7.66 13.87
C GLU A 274 6.21 -7.73 12.86
N ILE A 275 7.45 -7.75 13.37
CA ILE A 275 8.68 -8.01 12.62
C ILE A 275 9.40 -9.19 13.29
N THR A 276 9.89 -10.13 12.49
CA THR A 276 10.84 -11.15 12.93
C THR A 276 12.24 -10.75 12.47
N GLN A 277 13.25 -10.86 13.33
CA GLN A 277 14.65 -10.89 12.93
C GLN A 277 15.18 -12.33 12.97
N LEU A 278 15.80 -12.77 11.87
CA LEU A 278 16.30 -14.13 11.67
C LEU A 278 17.82 -14.21 11.72
N VAL A 279 18.49 -13.19 11.18
CA VAL A 279 19.96 -13.09 11.12
C VAL A 279 20.34 -11.70 11.58
N THR A 280 21.40 -11.58 12.38
CA THR A 280 21.91 -10.26 12.76
C THR A 280 22.51 -9.56 11.55
N GLU A 281 22.41 -8.24 11.49
CA GLU A 281 22.92 -7.45 10.36
C GLU A 281 24.45 -7.59 10.19
N ALA A 282 25.16 -7.84 11.27
CA ALA A 282 26.59 -8.11 11.23
C ALA A 282 26.96 -9.39 10.46
N ASN A 283 26.03 -10.32 10.33
CA ASN A 283 26.19 -11.55 9.58
C ASN A 283 25.63 -11.42 8.16
N ARG A 284 25.97 -12.38 7.31
CA ARG A 284 25.55 -12.49 5.94
C ARG A 284 24.39 -13.48 5.84
N ALA A 285 23.16 -12.99 5.70
CA ALA A 285 22.01 -13.82 5.35
C ALA A 285 22.10 -14.25 3.87
N TRP A 286 21.39 -15.32 3.52
CA TRP A 286 21.37 -15.89 2.17
C TRP A 286 20.05 -15.60 1.48
N HIS A 287 19.88 -14.34 1.02
CA HIS A 287 18.61 -13.84 0.46
C HIS A 287 18.66 -13.48 -1.03
N VAL A 288 19.86 -13.38 -1.63
CA VAL A 288 20.03 -13.12 -3.07
C VAL A 288 21.07 -14.08 -3.63
N ALA A 289 20.64 -14.94 -4.55
CA ALA A 289 21.52 -15.92 -5.22
C ALA A 289 22.20 -15.34 -6.46
N ALA A 290 22.67 -14.08 -6.41
CA ALA A 290 23.29 -13.41 -7.55
C ALA A 290 24.57 -12.65 -7.14
N SER A 291 25.47 -12.54 -8.11
CA SER A 291 26.56 -11.56 -8.08
C SER A 291 26.03 -10.22 -8.58
N TYR A 292 26.46 -9.14 -7.99
CA TYR A 292 26.02 -7.79 -8.34
C TYR A 292 26.46 -7.40 -9.76
N SER A 293 25.55 -6.75 -10.48
CA SER A 293 25.83 -6.10 -11.76
C SER A 293 25.26 -4.68 -11.76
N CYS A 294 26.13 -3.68 -11.80
CA CYS A 294 25.68 -2.28 -11.77
C CYS A 294 24.87 -1.91 -13.02
N SER A 295 25.00 -2.62 -14.12
CA SER A 295 24.18 -2.39 -15.32
C SER A 295 22.68 -2.64 -15.07
N LEU A 296 22.35 -3.53 -14.15
CA LEU A 296 20.97 -3.78 -13.71
C LEU A 296 20.48 -2.72 -12.73
N ASN A 297 21.36 -1.93 -12.14
CA ASN A 297 21.07 -0.97 -11.09
C ASN A 297 21.53 0.45 -11.41
N GLY A 298 21.21 0.95 -12.62
CA GLY A 298 21.44 2.32 -13.03
C GLY A 298 22.92 2.75 -13.10
N SER A 299 23.84 1.80 -13.24
CA SER A 299 25.30 2.03 -13.23
C SER A 299 25.80 2.61 -11.89
N VAL A 300 25.11 2.34 -10.80
CA VAL A 300 25.50 2.72 -9.43
C VAL A 300 26.30 1.60 -8.78
N MET A 301 27.23 1.90 -7.88
CA MET A 301 28.04 0.94 -7.10
C MET A 301 28.87 -0.03 -8.00
N CYS A 302 29.34 0.40 -9.17
CA CYS A 302 30.05 -0.47 -10.13
C CYS A 302 31.35 -1.09 -9.57
N GLY A 303 31.92 -0.56 -8.51
CA GLY A 303 33.03 -1.15 -7.78
C GLY A 303 32.71 -2.51 -7.14
N LEU A 304 31.42 -2.85 -7.02
CA LEU A 304 30.94 -4.13 -6.46
C LEU A 304 30.58 -5.15 -7.55
N ASN A 305 30.80 -4.87 -8.84
CA ASN A 305 30.52 -5.83 -9.91
C ASN A 305 31.19 -7.19 -9.64
N GLY A 306 30.41 -8.27 -9.79
CA GLY A 306 30.87 -9.64 -9.53
C GLY A 306 30.89 -10.06 -8.06
N VAL A 307 30.68 -9.14 -7.12
CA VAL A 307 30.57 -9.45 -5.69
C VAL A 307 29.19 -10.02 -5.37
N SER A 308 29.11 -11.07 -4.56
CA SER A 308 27.82 -11.59 -4.08
C SER A 308 27.03 -10.50 -3.37
N VAL A 309 25.78 -10.29 -3.77
CA VAL A 309 24.90 -9.26 -3.17
C VAL A 309 24.75 -9.45 -1.67
N ASN A 310 24.64 -10.68 -1.21
CA ASN A 310 24.53 -10.99 0.22
C ASN A 310 25.69 -10.45 1.08
N ASN A 311 26.86 -10.18 0.47
CA ASN A 311 28.00 -9.71 1.24
C ASN A 311 27.79 -8.31 1.82
N PHE A 312 27.12 -7.41 1.07
CA PHE A 312 27.00 -5.98 1.37
C PHE A 312 25.56 -5.51 1.52
N SER A 313 24.59 -6.43 1.63
CA SER A 313 23.17 -6.08 1.74
C SER A 313 22.52 -6.63 3.01
N VAL A 314 21.40 -6.00 3.38
CA VAL A 314 20.41 -6.49 4.35
C VAL A 314 19.13 -6.82 3.58
N GLY A 315 18.61 -8.04 3.73
CA GLY A 315 17.36 -8.47 3.10
C GLY A 315 16.18 -8.37 4.06
N ILE A 316 15.08 -7.79 3.57
CA ILE A 316 13.80 -7.67 4.30
C ILE A 316 12.72 -8.37 3.49
N GLU A 317 12.19 -9.46 4.03
CA GLU A 317 11.04 -10.18 3.51
C GLU A 317 9.74 -9.53 3.97
N HIS A 318 8.71 -9.67 3.16
CA HIS A 318 7.37 -9.18 3.47
C HIS A 318 6.37 -10.30 3.25
N GLY A 319 5.56 -10.62 4.27
CA GLY A 319 4.44 -11.54 4.09
C GLY A 319 3.53 -11.04 2.97
N GLY A 320 3.28 -11.88 1.98
CA GLY A 320 2.54 -11.57 0.77
C GLY A 320 3.20 -12.09 -0.49
N TYR A 321 2.75 -11.62 -1.64
CA TYR A 321 3.12 -12.10 -2.96
C TYR A 321 3.51 -10.96 -3.89
N ALA A 322 4.47 -11.20 -4.79
CA ALA A 322 4.87 -10.24 -5.82
C ALA A 322 3.72 -9.90 -6.79
N SER A 323 2.81 -10.85 -7.00
CA SER A 323 1.64 -10.70 -7.88
C SER A 323 0.48 -9.92 -7.26
N GLN A 324 0.49 -9.63 -5.95
CA GLN A 324 -0.64 -8.97 -5.28
C GLN A 324 -0.90 -7.56 -5.81
N SER A 325 -2.17 -7.16 -5.80
CA SER A 325 -2.62 -5.89 -6.38
C SER A 325 -2.21 -4.67 -5.56
N SER A 326 -2.00 -4.84 -4.25
CA SER A 326 -1.62 -3.76 -3.33
C SER A 326 -0.94 -4.29 -2.07
N PHE A 327 -0.21 -3.41 -1.40
CA PHE A 327 0.46 -3.69 -0.12
C PHE A 327 -0.21 -2.91 1.01
N PRO A 328 -0.53 -3.55 2.16
CA PRO A 328 -1.15 -2.87 3.29
C PRO A 328 -0.31 -1.70 3.80
N THR A 329 -0.94 -0.57 4.06
CA THR A 329 -0.24 0.65 4.54
C THR A 329 0.57 0.40 5.81
N GLY A 330 0.06 -0.42 6.74
CA GLY A 330 0.77 -0.78 7.97
C GLY A 330 2.07 -1.55 7.70
N GLN A 331 2.08 -2.47 6.74
CA GLN A 331 3.28 -3.20 6.32
C GLN A 331 4.32 -2.23 5.75
N ILE A 332 3.91 -1.37 4.82
CA ILE A 332 4.77 -0.36 4.21
C ILE A 332 5.34 0.61 5.25
N ASP A 333 4.53 1.07 6.21
CA ASP A 333 4.98 1.97 7.28
C ASP A 333 6.01 1.31 8.20
N THR A 334 5.74 0.09 8.64
CA THR A 334 6.61 -0.65 9.55
C THR A 334 7.92 -1.02 8.88
N SER A 335 7.86 -1.49 7.62
CA SER A 335 9.05 -1.77 6.82
C SER A 335 9.90 -0.50 6.57
N ALA A 336 9.26 0.64 6.30
CA ALA A 336 9.99 1.89 6.10
C ALA A 336 10.68 2.40 7.38
N LYS A 337 10.10 2.18 8.56
CA LYS A 337 10.76 2.48 9.85
C LYS A 337 11.97 1.57 10.09
N LEU A 338 11.83 0.27 9.84
CA LEU A 338 12.94 -0.68 9.90
C LEU A 338 14.05 -0.31 8.92
N THR A 339 13.71 0.00 7.66
CA THR A 339 14.69 0.41 6.65
C THR A 339 15.37 1.73 7.01
N CYS A 340 14.65 2.66 7.64
CA CYS A 340 15.28 3.86 8.20
C CYS A 340 16.33 3.50 9.23
N ASP A 341 16.02 2.64 10.19
CA ASP A 341 16.94 2.20 11.25
C ASP A 341 18.21 1.58 10.65
N ILE A 342 18.06 0.59 9.78
CA ILE A 342 19.16 -0.06 9.07
C ILE A 342 20.03 0.97 8.32
N THR A 343 19.41 1.84 7.52
CA THR A 343 20.13 2.80 6.68
C THR A 343 20.82 3.88 7.49
N ARG A 344 20.29 4.26 8.65
CA ARG A 344 20.91 5.20 9.59
C ARG A 344 22.14 4.55 10.23
N ASP A 345 22.00 3.34 10.76
CA ASP A 345 23.03 2.68 11.55
C ASP A 345 24.18 2.13 10.69
N ARG A 346 23.89 1.82 9.41
CA ARG A 346 24.85 1.34 8.40
C ARG A 346 25.29 2.40 7.40
N THR A 347 24.81 3.63 7.52
CA THR A 347 25.13 4.75 6.62
C THR A 347 24.80 4.44 5.15
N VAL A 348 23.70 3.71 4.89
CA VAL A 348 23.24 3.39 3.53
C VAL A 348 22.52 4.60 2.92
N VAL A 349 22.81 4.92 1.68
CA VAL A 349 22.13 6.00 0.94
C VAL A 349 20.65 5.64 0.73
N ARG A 350 19.74 6.57 0.99
CA ARG A 350 18.29 6.34 0.96
C ARG A 350 17.68 6.75 -0.38
N ASP A 351 17.99 5.99 -1.40
CA ASP A 351 17.46 6.18 -2.76
C ASP A 351 17.06 4.84 -3.39
N SER A 352 16.54 4.90 -4.61
CA SER A 352 16.07 3.72 -5.35
C SER A 352 17.19 2.85 -5.93
N TYR A 353 18.45 3.17 -5.68
CA TYR A 353 19.61 2.38 -6.10
C TYR A 353 20.30 1.65 -4.94
N HIS A 354 20.03 2.06 -3.71
CA HIS A 354 20.55 1.45 -2.48
C HIS A 354 19.46 0.75 -1.67
N ILE A 355 18.17 1.07 -1.92
CA ILE A 355 17.00 0.34 -1.42
C ILE A 355 16.29 -0.19 -2.66
N VAL A 356 16.42 -1.48 -2.92
CA VAL A 356 16.11 -2.06 -4.25
C VAL A 356 15.24 -3.30 -4.17
N ALA A 357 14.59 -3.63 -5.29
CA ALA A 357 13.88 -4.89 -5.48
C ALA A 357 14.86 -6.06 -5.67
N HIS A 358 14.54 -7.25 -5.15
CA HIS A 358 15.24 -8.48 -5.51
C HIS A 358 15.18 -8.72 -7.02
N GLY A 359 13.99 -8.62 -7.61
CA GLY A 359 13.80 -8.78 -9.06
C GLY A 359 14.65 -7.86 -9.92
N ARG A 360 15.09 -6.68 -9.41
CA ARG A 360 16.05 -5.83 -10.13
C ARG A 360 17.44 -6.45 -10.21
N LEU A 361 17.87 -7.11 -9.16
CA LEU A 361 19.23 -7.68 -9.04
C LEU A 361 19.33 -9.05 -9.70
N GLN A 362 18.21 -9.77 -9.83
CA GLN A 362 18.14 -11.14 -10.38
C GLN A 362 16.93 -11.31 -11.31
N PRO A 363 16.80 -10.51 -12.38
CA PRO A 363 15.56 -10.40 -13.17
C PRO A 363 15.20 -11.66 -13.97
N SER A 364 16.13 -12.59 -14.16
CA SER A 364 15.87 -13.84 -14.88
C SER A 364 15.02 -14.85 -14.11
N THR A 365 14.98 -14.75 -12.77
CA THR A 365 14.36 -15.76 -11.91
C THR A 365 13.56 -15.17 -10.76
N ARG A 366 13.54 -13.83 -10.61
CA ARG A 366 12.86 -13.13 -9.51
C ARG A 366 12.03 -11.96 -10.02
N THR A 367 10.88 -11.75 -9.39
CA THR A 367 9.95 -10.65 -9.70
C THR A 367 9.64 -9.80 -8.47
N ASP A 368 9.96 -10.29 -7.29
CA ASP A 368 9.66 -9.68 -6.00
C ASP A 368 10.38 -8.34 -5.76
N PRO A 369 9.76 -7.42 -5.03
CA PRO A 369 8.46 -7.48 -4.39
C PRO A 369 7.28 -7.21 -5.35
N GLY A 370 7.49 -7.24 -6.66
CA GLY A 370 6.46 -7.09 -7.68
C GLY A 370 6.22 -5.64 -8.15
N PRO A 371 5.42 -5.50 -9.23
CA PRO A 371 5.22 -4.21 -9.88
C PRO A 371 4.37 -3.23 -9.03
N ASN A 372 3.56 -3.75 -8.11
CA ASN A 372 2.65 -2.94 -7.30
C ASN A 372 3.27 -2.48 -5.97
N TRP A 373 4.54 -2.80 -5.69
CA TRP A 373 5.24 -2.23 -4.54
C TRP A 373 5.35 -0.72 -4.68
N PRO A 374 4.90 0.08 -3.68
CA PRO A 374 4.77 1.53 -3.84
C PRO A 374 6.11 2.26 -3.64
N TRP A 375 7.08 2.06 -4.54
CA TRP A 375 8.47 2.50 -4.42
C TRP A 375 8.63 3.97 -4.05
N SER A 376 7.94 4.88 -4.75
CA SER A 376 8.04 6.31 -4.49
C SER A 376 7.58 6.67 -3.07
N THR A 377 6.44 6.12 -2.66
CA THR A 377 5.90 6.29 -1.31
C THR A 377 6.81 5.65 -0.27
N TYR A 378 7.33 4.46 -0.53
CA TYR A 378 8.21 3.73 0.38
C TYR A 378 9.50 4.51 0.67
N ILE A 379 10.25 4.92 -0.36
CA ILE A 379 11.48 5.70 -0.21
C ILE A 379 11.20 7.04 0.49
N SER A 380 10.09 7.70 0.16
CA SER A 380 9.68 8.94 0.84
C SER A 380 9.42 8.73 2.33
N LYS A 381 8.77 7.61 2.70
CA LYS A 381 8.55 7.24 4.10
C LYS A 381 9.86 6.93 4.83
N VAL A 382 10.77 6.15 4.22
CA VAL A 382 12.10 5.87 4.79
C VAL A 382 12.83 7.17 5.09
N LYS A 383 12.90 8.08 4.12
CA LYS A 383 13.51 9.42 4.30
C LYS A 383 12.84 10.20 5.43
N SER A 384 11.51 10.22 5.45
CA SER A 384 10.74 10.92 6.48
C SER A 384 11.01 10.40 7.88
N TYR A 385 11.00 9.07 8.07
CA TYR A 385 11.28 8.44 9.37
C TYR A 385 12.73 8.64 9.83
N CYS A 386 13.67 8.73 8.88
CA CYS A 386 15.07 9.03 9.15
C CYS A 386 15.38 10.53 9.34
N GLY A 387 14.40 11.39 9.15
CA GLY A 387 14.62 12.82 9.14
C GLY A 387 15.25 13.36 7.84
N ASP A 388 15.47 12.50 6.83
CA ASP A 388 15.90 12.90 5.50
C ASP A 388 14.70 13.46 4.74
N GLY A 389 14.67 14.71 4.48
CA GLY A 389 13.52 15.36 3.86
C GLY A 389 12.61 16.04 4.87
N VAL A 390 12.91 15.98 6.17
CA VAL A 390 12.81 17.17 6.97
C VAL A 390 14.04 18.02 6.61
N THR A 391 14.14 18.47 5.37
CA THR A 391 14.63 19.82 5.22
C THR A 391 13.62 20.64 6.00
N THR A 392 14.03 21.15 7.15
CA THR A 392 13.44 22.33 7.78
C THR A 392 13.37 23.50 6.78
N THR A 393 13.81 23.31 5.57
CA THR A 393 13.81 24.15 4.39
C THR A 393 12.92 23.53 3.28
N GLY A 394 11.62 23.30 3.58
CA GLY A 394 10.60 23.37 2.55
C GLY A 394 10.63 24.78 1.94
N LEU A 395 10.06 24.99 0.77
CA LEU A 395 9.85 26.33 0.27
C LEU A 395 9.04 27.09 1.33
N VAL A 396 9.69 28.03 2.01
CA VAL A 396 9.02 28.92 2.94
C VAL A 396 8.62 30.18 2.17
N ILE A 397 7.37 30.58 2.32
CA ILE A 397 6.86 31.85 1.83
C ILE A 397 6.53 32.68 3.06
N ASP A 398 7.38 33.68 3.31
CA ASP A 398 7.25 34.64 4.38
C ASP A 398 6.17 35.69 4.04
N SER A 399 5.60 36.34 5.04
CA SER A 399 4.70 37.47 4.86
C SER A 399 5.40 38.69 4.20
N SER A 400 6.71 38.76 4.25
CA SER A 400 7.50 39.78 3.53
C SER A 400 8.13 39.20 2.27
N ASN A 401 7.73 39.71 1.10
CA ASN A 401 8.31 39.29 -0.17
C ASN A 401 9.80 39.59 -0.32
N THR A 402 10.37 40.43 0.53
CA THR A 402 11.83 40.66 0.57
C THR A 402 12.60 39.45 1.11
N ASN A 403 11.93 38.56 1.83
CA ASN A 403 12.49 37.32 2.36
C ASN A 403 12.23 36.12 1.43
N ASN A 404 11.47 36.33 0.35
CA ASN A 404 11.02 35.25 -0.56
C ASN A 404 11.84 35.23 -1.85
N ASP A 405 12.12 34.01 -2.37
CA ASP A 405 12.45 33.83 -3.78
C ASP A 405 11.13 33.90 -4.58
N THR A 406 10.77 35.08 -5.06
CA THR A 406 9.49 35.34 -5.72
C THR A 406 9.29 34.58 -7.02
N SER A 407 10.34 33.96 -7.56
CA SER A 407 10.24 33.02 -8.70
C SER A 407 9.67 31.65 -8.29
N LYS A 408 9.70 31.34 -7.00
CA LYS A 408 9.22 30.07 -6.42
C LYS A 408 8.01 30.25 -5.51
N GLY A 409 7.91 31.40 -4.81
CA GLY A 409 6.78 31.69 -3.93
C GLY A 409 6.75 33.15 -3.48
N TYR A 410 5.53 33.66 -3.30
CA TYR A 410 5.30 35.02 -2.85
C TYR A 410 3.94 35.15 -2.17
N ILE A 411 3.75 36.21 -1.38
CA ILE A 411 2.45 36.57 -0.80
C ILE A 411 1.83 37.75 -1.55
N SER A 412 0.51 37.75 -1.69
CA SER A 412 -0.27 38.93 -2.11
C SER A 412 -1.39 39.19 -1.10
N VAL A 413 -1.59 40.46 -0.76
CA VAL A 413 -2.60 40.94 0.19
C VAL A 413 -3.28 42.18 -0.34
N SER A 414 -4.54 42.40 0.05
CA SER A 414 -5.22 43.69 -0.17
C SER A 414 -4.79 44.74 0.87
N ALA A 415 -5.22 45.99 0.66
CA ALA A 415 -4.97 47.09 1.62
C ALA A 415 -5.66 46.90 3.00
N ASN A 416 -6.58 45.93 3.12
CA ASN A 416 -7.24 45.59 4.39
C ASN A 416 -6.37 44.74 5.31
N TRP A 417 -5.26 44.19 4.81
CA TRP A 417 -4.29 43.45 5.59
C TRP A 417 -3.19 44.35 6.07
N ILE A 418 -3.02 44.43 7.38
CA ILE A 418 -2.09 45.34 8.06
C ILE A 418 -0.81 44.60 8.41
N SER A 419 0.34 45.12 7.98
CA SER A 419 1.65 44.59 8.36
C SER A 419 1.99 44.98 9.80
N SER A 420 2.56 44.05 10.56
CA SER A 420 2.96 44.25 11.95
C SER A 420 4.12 43.35 12.36
N ALA A 421 4.90 43.80 13.35
CA ALA A 421 5.86 43.00 14.11
C ALA A 421 5.63 43.15 15.62
N GLY A 422 4.46 43.65 16.03
CA GLY A 422 4.16 44.02 17.40
C GLY A 422 3.90 42.86 18.37
N THR A 423 3.65 41.62 17.86
CA THR A 423 3.46 40.41 18.69
C THR A 423 4.62 39.46 18.44
N ALA A 424 5.38 39.10 19.45
CA ALA A 424 6.51 38.18 19.34
C ALA A 424 6.05 36.76 18.86
N GLY A 425 6.98 35.99 18.28
CA GLY A 425 6.73 34.65 17.79
C GLY A 425 6.33 34.56 16.31
N TYR A 426 6.49 35.65 15.55
CA TYR A 426 6.35 35.65 14.09
C TYR A 426 7.57 34.98 13.43
N TYR A 427 7.38 34.55 12.19
CA TYR A 427 8.43 34.06 11.31
C TYR A 427 9.08 35.24 10.58
N GLY A 428 10.39 35.20 10.34
CA GLY A 428 11.11 36.23 9.59
C GLY A 428 11.03 37.61 10.20
N SER A 429 10.48 38.60 9.47
CA SER A 429 10.50 40.01 9.83
C SER A 429 9.17 40.61 10.32
N GLY A 430 8.08 39.81 10.34
CA GLY A 430 6.76 40.25 10.77
C GLY A 430 5.64 39.42 10.20
N TYR A 431 4.42 39.91 10.24
CA TYR A 431 3.21 39.21 9.77
C TYR A 431 2.17 40.20 9.24
N TYR A 432 1.20 39.73 8.45
CA TYR A 432 -0.03 40.44 8.17
C TYR A 432 -1.15 39.99 9.09
N TYR A 433 -2.07 40.87 9.41
CA TYR A 433 -3.32 40.55 10.07
C TYR A 433 -4.48 41.37 9.48
N ALA A 434 -5.70 40.84 9.57
CA ALA A 434 -6.92 41.54 9.19
C ALA A 434 -8.07 41.19 10.15
N SER A 435 -8.98 42.15 10.36
CA SER A 435 -10.21 41.89 11.12
C SER A 435 -11.07 40.87 10.38
N THR A 436 -11.67 39.95 11.13
CA THR A 436 -12.61 38.97 10.59
C THR A 436 -13.88 39.68 10.12
N GLN A 437 -14.30 39.35 8.91
CA GLN A 437 -15.53 39.86 8.28
C GLN A 437 -16.03 38.80 7.26
N PRO A 438 -17.35 38.74 6.98
CA PRO A 438 -17.90 37.81 5.99
C PRO A 438 -17.67 38.30 4.54
N VAL A 439 -16.41 38.49 4.17
CA VAL A 439 -15.98 38.99 2.85
C VAL A 439 -14.91 38.09 2.24
N SER A 440 -14.94 37.97 0.92
CA SER A 440 -13.93 37.22 0.16
C SER A 440 -12.70 38.11 -0.08
N ASP A 441 -11.82 38.20 0.91
CA ASP A 441 -10.60 39.04 0.92
C ASP A 441 -9.50 38.31 1.70
N ALA A 442 -8.80 37.38 1.04
CA ALA A 442 -7.79 36.54 1.64
C ALA A 442 -6.37 37.10 1.47
N ALA A 443 -5.48 36.84 2.43
CA ALA A 443 -4.05 36.87 2.18
C ALA A 443 -3.67 35.59 1.41
N VAL A 444 -3.00 35.72 0.27
CA VAL A 444 -2.74 34.59 -0.64
C VAL A 444 -1.24 34.34 -0.74
N PHE A 445 -0.82 33.18 -0.26
CA PHE A 445 0.52 32.64 -0.46
C PHE A 445 0.53 31.81 -1.75
N HIS A 446 1.33 32.22 -2.71
CA HIS A 446 1.51 31.54 -4.00
C HIS A 446 2.77 30.72 -3.95
N PHE A 447 2.74 29.47 -4.45
CA PHE A 447 3.91 28.61 -4.59
C PHE A 447 3.92 27.90 -5.93
N TYR A 448 5.12 27.84 -6.53
CA TYR A 448 5.31 27.21 -7.83
C TYR A 448 5.76 25.76 -7.70
N MET A 449 5.06 24.86 -8.39
CA MET A 449 5.43 23.47 -8.54
C MET A 449 6.01 23.25 -9.94
N PRO A 450 7.31 22.87 -10.08
CA PRO A 450 7.90 22.61 -11.40
C PRO A 450 7.35 21.34 -12.07
N ALA A 451 6.82 20.43 -11.27
CA ALA A 451 6.16 19.20 -11.71
C ALA A 451 5.03 18.85 -10.72
N ALA A 452 4.04 18.07 -11.18
CA ALA A 452 3.00 17.54 -10.31
C ALA A 452 3.60 16.69 -9.19
N GLY A 453 3.01 16.75 -7.99
CA GLY A 453 3.49 15.97 -6.85
C GLY A 453 2.73 16.27 -5.57
N THR A 454 2.87 15.39 -4.59
CA THR A 454 2.26 15.54 -3.27
C THR A 454 3.14 16.41 -2.39
N ARG A 455 2.52 17.35 -1.64
CA ARG A 455 3.20 18.24 -0.70
C ARG A 455 2.42 18.37 0.60
N SER A 456 3.15 18.41 1.71
CA SER A 456 2.61 18.81 3.00
C SER A 456 2.72 20.33 3.15
N ILE A 457 1.67 20.95 3.65
CA ILE A 457 1.60 22.39 3.90
C ILE A 457 1.54 22.62 5.39
N ASP A 458 2.47 23.42 5.90
CA ASP A 458 2.45 23.95 7.26
C ASP A 458 2.18 25.46 7.24
N ALA A 459 1.57 25.98 8.31
CA ALA A 459 1.39 27.39 8.54
C ALA A 459 2.02 27.83 9.85
N TRP A 460 2.53 29.05 9.87
CA TRP A 460 3.05 29.73 11.05
C TRP A 460 2.19 30.95 11.35
N TRP A 461 1.97 31.27 12.62
CA TRP A 461 1.28 32.49 13.07
C TRP A 461 1.74 32.92 14.47
N THR A 462 1.39 34.13 14.89
CA THR A 462 1.52 34.57 16.28
C THR A 462 0.20 34.29 17.01
N SER A 463 0.26 33.64 18.19
CA SER A 463 -0.93 33.39 19.02
C SER A 463 -1.34 34.63 19.83
N GLY A 464 -2.65 34.67 20.18
CA GLY A 464 -3.20 35.69 21.07
C GLY A 464 -4.72 35.52 21.24
N THR A 465 -5.27 35.99 22.35
CA THR A 465 -6.69 35.80 22.70
C THR A 465 -7.67 36.49 21.74
N ASN A 466 -7.21 37.53 21.04
CA ASN A 466 -7.98 38.26 20.03
C ASN A 466 -7.87 37.64 18.61
N ARG A 467 -7.20 36.48 18.45
CA ARG A 467 -7.13 35.76 17.16
C ARG A 467 -8.36 34.91 16.96
N SER A 468 -8.66 34.59 15.70
CA SER A 468 -9.74 33.66 15.37
C SER A 468 -9.43 32.27 15.92
N SER A 469 -10.38 31.65 16.61
CA SER A 469 -10.29 30.24 17.03
C SER A 469 -10.56 29.26 15.87
N ALA A 470 -10.99 29.77 14.70
CA ALA A 470 -11.33 28.98 13.50
C ALA A 470 -10.91 29.75 12.23
N ALA A 471 -9.62 30.15 12.13
CA ALA A 471 -9.08 30.81 10.94
C ALA A 471 -9.08 29.86 9.74
N PRO A 472 -9.76 30.19 8.61
CA PRO A 472 -9.84 29.33 7.44
C PRO A 472 -8.57 29.42 6.59
N PHE A 473 -7.95 28.28 6.33
CA PHE A 473 -6.88 28.11 5.34
C PHE A 473 -7.45 27.35 4.14
N ILE A 474 -7.52 27.99 2.98
CA ILE A 474 -8.07 27.43 1.74
C ILE A 474 -6.91 27.01 0.86
N ILE A 475 -6.86 25.73 0.51
CA ILE A 475 -5.83 25.13 -0.33
C ILE A 475 -6.38 25.01 -1.75
N THR A 476 -5.73 25.70 -2.70
CA THR A 476 -6.20 25.78 -4.09
C THR A 476 -5.08 25.36 -5.04
N ASP A 477 -5.38 24.51 -5.99
CA ASP A 477 -4.43 24.05 -6.98
C ASP A 477 -4.20 25.09 -8.12
N ALA A 478 -3.27 24.77 -9.04
CA ALA A 478 -2.93 25.64 -10.16
C ALA A 478 -4.07 25.82 -11.18
N SER A 479 -5.07 24.92 -11.19
CA SER A 479 -6.28 25.06 -12.02
C SER A 479 -7.37 25.93 -11.37
N GLY A 480 -7.18 26.31 -10.11
CA GLY A 480 -8.16 27.06 -9.33
C GLY A 480 -9.12 26.17 -8.53
N THR A 481 -8.92 24.86 -8.51
CA THR A 481 -9.75 23.92 -7.74
C THR A 481 -9.44 24.04 -6.25
N ASN A 482 -10.47 24.20 -5.42
CA ASN A 482 -10.34 24.12 -3.97
C ASN A 482 -10.14 22.66 -3.54
N LEU A 483 -8.91 22.34 -3.11
CA LEU A 483 -8.55 21.00 -2.63
C LEU A 483 -9.03 20.75 -1.19
N ALA A 484 -9.05 21.79 -0.35
CA ALA A 484 -9.51 21.73 1.03
C ALA A 484 -9.69 23.12 1.64
N THR A 485 -10.54 23.20 2.68
CA THR A 485 -10.54 24.30 3.64
C THR A 485 -10.27 23.75 5.04
N VAL A 486 -9.16 24.18 5.64
CA VAL A 486 -8.70 23.73 6.96
C VAL A 486 -8.87 24.85 7.96
N TYR A 487 -9.54 24.59 9.06
CA TYR A 487 -9.72 25.57 10.14
C TYR A 487 -8.67 25.39 11.23
N LYS A 488 -7.99 26.47 11.63
CA LYS A 488 -7.00 26.45 12.71
C LYS A 488 -7.34 27.45 13.80
N ASN A 489 -7.12 27.03 15.04
CA ASN A 489 -7.22 27.93 16.19
C ASN A 489 -5.92 28.75 16.32
N GLN A 490 -5.97 30.01 15.92
CA GLN A 490 -4.81 30.92 16.02
C GLN A 490 -4.65 31.56 17.42
N GLN A 491 -5.51 31.25 18.37
CA GLN A 491 -5.31 31.63 19.78
C GLN A 491 -4.23 30.78 20.46
N ALA A 492 -3.88 29.62 19.88
CA ALA A 492 -2.87 28.69 20.36
C ALA A 492 -1.94 28.24 19.23
N GLY A 493 -0.86 27.53 19.56
CA GLY A 493 0.07 26.92 18.58
C GLY A 493 0.94 27.91 17.81
N GLY A 494 0.95 29.20 18.17
CA GLY A 494 1.79 30.22 17.52
C GLY A 494 3.28 30.07 17.84
N GLY A 495 4.12 30.66 17.00
CA GLY A 495 5.57 30.56 17.12
C GLY A 495 6.13 29.20 16.72
N ALA A 496 5.35 28.40 15.96
CA ALA A 496 5.74 27.08 15.48
C ALA A 496 5.07 26.73 14.15
N TRP A 497 5.63 25.78 13.42
CA TRP A 497 5.00 25.22 12.24
C TRP A 497 3.85 24.27 12.62
N ASN A 498 2.68 24.53 12.08
CA ASN A 498 1.46 23.77 12.28
C ASN A 498 1.03 23.11 10.96
N LEU A 499 1.01 21.78 10.90
CA LEU A 499 0.58 21.06 9.71
C LEU A 499 -0.90 21.38 9.39
N LEU A 500 -1.15 21.85 8.16
CA LEU A 500 -2.51 22.00 7.63
C LEU A 500 -3.00 20.66 7.06
N GLY A 501 -2.16 19.96 6.30
CA GLY A 501 -2.45 18.69 5.65
C GLY A 501 -1.48 18.39 4.51
N THR A 502 -1.82 17.38 3.73
CA THR A 502 -1.02 16.90 2.59
C THR A 502 -1.95 16.68 1.39
N TRP A 503 -1.59 17.26 0.24
CA TRP A 503 -2.40 17.19 -0.98
C TRP A 503 -1.52 17.00 -2.21
N SER A 504 -2.10 16.46 -3.28
CA SER A 504 -1.47 16.39 -4.60
C SER A 504 -1.73 17.69 -5.36
N PHE A 505 -0.65 18.29 -5.87
CA PHE A 505 -0.68 19.53 -6.63
C PHE A 505 -0.21 19.28 -8.06
N PRO A 506 -0.86 19.85 -9.08
CA PRO A 506 -0.34 19.89 -10.45
C PRO A 506 0.89 20.81 -10.53
N ALA A 507 1.63 20.73 -11.65
CA ALA A 507 2.63 21.73 -12.00
C ALA A 507 1.98 23.11 -12.18
N GLY A 508 2.74 24.16 -11.86
CA GLY A 508 2.27 25.56 -11.96
C GLY A 508 2.10 26.24 -10.61
N TRP A 509 1.43 27.38 -10.59
CA TRP A 509 1.22 28.23 -9.42
C TRP A 509 0.02 27.77 -8.60
N ASN A 510 0.28 27.17 -7.46
CA ASN A 510 -0.71 26.74 -6.47
C ASN A 510 -0.82 27.78 -5.34
N LYS A 511 -1.82 27.67 -4.46
CA LYS A 511 -2.12 28.71 -3.47
C LYS A 511 -2.52 28.14 -2.13
N VAL A 512 -2.12 28.86 -1.06
CA VAL A 512 -2.71 28.74 0.27
C VAL A 512 -3.27 30.12 0.64
N GLN A 513 -4.55 30.21 0.95
CA GLN A 513 -5.24 31.44 1.22
C GLN A 513 -5.67 31.47 2.69
N VAL A 514 -5.27 32.51 3.44
CA VAL A 514 -5.79 32.77 4.78
C VAL A 514 -7.01 33.68 4.61
N SER A 515 -8.19 33.11 4.81
CA SER A 515 -9.43 33.88 4.65
C SER A 515 -9.76 34.66 5.92
N ARG A 516 -10.26 35.89 5.74
CA ARG A 516 -10.84 36.66 6.85
C ARG A 516 -12.33 36.38 7.06
N TRP A 517 -12.93 35.49 6.27
CA TRP A 517 -14.33 35.06 6.43
C TRP A 517 -14.44 34.06 7.59
N ALA A 518 -14.46 34.60 8.80
CA ALA A 518 -14.59 33.91 10.07
C ALA A 518 -15.51 34.74 11.00
N PRO A 519 -15.96 34.19 12.15
CA PRO A 519 -16.78 34.92 13.12
C PRO A 519 -16.18 36.28 13.46
N GLU A 520 -16.99 37.34 13.43
CA GLU A 520 -16.56 38.74 13.68
C GLU A 520 -16.05 38.92 15.11
N GLY A 521 -15.30 40.02 15.31
CA GLY A 521 -14.74 40.40 16.60
C GLY A 521 -13.32 39.91 16.88
N TYR A 522 -12.71 39.20 15.92
CA TYR A 522 -11.36 38.66 15.99
C TYR A 522 -10.47 39.22 14.86
N VAL A 523 -9.21 38.81 14.86
CA VAL A 523 -8.31 38.95 13.72
C VAL A 523 -7.80 37.60 13.24
N VAL A 524 -7.50 37.50 11.96
CA VAL A 524 -6.76 36.38 11.36
C VAL A 524 -5.35 36.78 11.02
N MET A 525 -4.42 35.86 11.13
CA MET A 525 -2.99 36.06 10.95
C MET A 525 -2.50 35.35 9.69
N ALA A 526 -1.77 36.05 8.84
CA ALA A 526 -1.04 35.54 7.69
C ALA A 526 0.45 35.87 7.89
N ASP A 527 1.21 34.87 8.34
CA ASP A 527 2.61 35.06 8.75
C ASP A 527 3.55 34.32 7.77
N ALA A 528 3.60 33.00 7.82
CA ALA A 528 4.36 32.21 6.85
C ALA A 528 3.69 30.88 6.52
N ILE A 529 3.98 30.37 5.32
CA ILE A 529 3.61 29.04 4.85
C ILE A 529 4.87 28.28 4.47
N ARG A 530 4.90 26.99 4.81
CA ARG A 530 5.95 26.07 4.37
C ARG A 530 5.35 24.96 3.53
N VAL A 531 5.90 24.77 2.32
CA VAL A 531 5.56 23.70 1.37
C VAL A 531 6.71 22.69 1.37
N ARG A 532 6.45 21.43 1.77
CA ARG A 532 7.47 20.37 1.89
C ARG A 532 6.99 19.02 1.38
#